data_51c326b55356fbf7f5b7df393643c8c3
#
_entry.id   51c326b55356fbf7f5b7df393643c8c3
#
_cell.length_a   1.000
_cell.length_b   1.000
_cell.length_c   1.000
_cell.angle_alpha   90.00
_cell.angle_beta   90.00
_cell.angle_gamma   90.00
#
_symmetry.space_group_name_H-M   'P 1'
#
loop_
_entity.id
_entity.type
_entity.pdbx_description
1 polymer ?
#
loop_
_entity_poly.entity_id
_entity_poly.type
_entity_poly.pdbx_seq_one_letter_code
_entity_poly.pdbx_strand_id
1 'polypeptide(L)'
;MMEQGGTAESRIKAVIGAWADAVRRHDLSGILAHHEQDIVMFDVPPPLQSRGMDEYKKTWDLFFRYHKPSQAFDIEELAITAGEDVAFAVAIVRCGSGTFSGPPEEGGFLFRLTLGLRNIDGDWCIAHEHHSVPSTD
;
A
#
# COMPACT_ATOMS: atom_id res chain seq x y z
N MET A 1 -12.37 22.29 -19.49
CA MET A 1 -12.14 21.70 -19.23
C MET A 1 -12.21 21.18 -18.30
N MET A 2 -12.47 20.75 -18.03
CA MET A 2 -12.35 20.35 -17.08
C MET A 2 -11.56 19.50 -16.81
N GLU A 3 -10.94 19.54 -16.14
CA GLU A 3 -10.09 18.76 -15.84
C GLU A 3 -10.53 17.66 -15.14
N GLN A 4 -10.09 16.50 -15.33
CA GLN A 4 -10.47 15.35 -14.75
C GLN A 4 -9.71 15.13 -13.56
N GLY A 5 -10.18 14.99 -12.44
CA GLY A 5 -9.53 14.53 -11.24
C GLY A 5 -8.53 15.46 -10.58
N GLY A 6 -8.39 16.65 -11.07
CA GLY A 6 -7.54 17.64 -10.44
C GLY A 6 -6.04 17.40 -10.60
N THR A 7 -5.27 17.71 -9.58
CA THR A 7 -3.81 17.65 -9.66
C THR A 7 -3.29 16.22 -9.61
N ALA A 8 -2.04 16.04 -10.00
CA ALA A 8 -1.39 14.74 -9.86
C ALA A 8 -1.45 14.27 -8.41
N GLU A 9 -1.14 15.16 -7.49
CA GLU A 9 -1.16 14.81 -6.08
C GLU A 9 -2.54 14.32 -5.63
N SER A 10 -3.61 14.99 -6.05
CA SER A 10 -4.95 14.58 -5.64
C SER A 10 -5.35 13.26 -6.28
N ARG A 11 -4.92 13.01 -7.51
CA ARG A 11 -5.22 11.74 -8.17
C ARG A 11 -4.45 10.59 -7.55
N ILE A 12 -3.19 10.82 -7.16
CA ILE A 12 -2.39 9.83 -6.46
C ILE A 12 -3.01 9.53 -5.11
N LYS A 13 -3.46 10.57 -4.40
CA LYS A 13 -4.12 10.37 -3.11
C LYS A 13 -5.35 9.49 -3.26
N ALA A 14 -6.10 9.67 -4.33
CA ALA A 14 -7.28 8.84 -4.58
C ALA A 14 -6.91 7.39 -4.84
N VAL A 15 -5.82 7.15 -5.60
CA VAL A 15 -5.35 5.79 -5.85
C VAL A 15 -4.95 5.12 -4.54
N ILE A 16 -4.20 5.82 -3.71
CA ILE A 16 -3.73 5.27 -2.44
C ILE A 16 -4.91 5.01 -1.50
N GLY A 17 -5.86 5.92 -1.45
CA GLY A 17 -7.03 5.76 -0.61
C GLY A 17 -7.88 4.57 -1.02
N ALA A 18 -8.06 4.38 -2.33
CA ALA A 18 -8.82 3.24 -2.85
C ALA A 18 -8.10 1.93 -2.53
N TRP A 19 -6.76 1.92 -2.62
CA TRP A 19 -5.98 0.75 -2.27
C TRP A 19 -6.16 0.39 -0.79
N ALA A 20 -6.03 1.38 0.09
CA ALA A 20 -6.17 1.13 1.53
C ALA A 20 -7.57 0.61 1.88
N ASP A 21 -8.59 1.17 1.22
CA ASP A 21 -9.96 0.72 1.43
C ASP A 21 -10.14 -0.71 0.97
N ALA A 22 -9.56 -1.06 -0.18
CA ALA A 22 -9.64 -2.42 -0.71
C ALA A 22 -8.93 -3.41 0.23
N VAL A 23 -7.79 -3.01 0.79
CA VAL A 23 -7.09 -3.85 1.78
C VAL A 23 -7.99 -4.09 2.98
N ARG A 24 -8.60 -3.03 3.48
CA ARG A 24 -9.47 -3.12 4.66
C ARG A 24 -10.61 -4.10 4.43
N ARG A 25 -11.16 -4.12 3.22
CA ARG A 25 -12.29 -4.98 2.87
C ARG A 25 -11.87 -6.35 2.35
N HIS A 26 -10.58 -6.61 2.21
CA HIS A 26 -10.04 -7.84 1.61
C HIS A 26 -10.51 -8.01 0.17
N ASP A 27 -10.59 -6.91 -0.56
CA ASP A 27 -10.99 -6.93 -1.97
C ASP A 27 -9.73 -7.02 -2.82
N LEU A 28 -9.31 -8.23 -3.15
CA LEU A 28 -8.06 -8.45 -3.86
C LEU A 28 -8.03 -7.71 -5.19
N SER A 29 -9.12 -7.75 -5.94
CA SER A 29 -9.19 -7.06 -7.21
C SER A 29 -8.93 -5.56 -7.05
N GLY A 30 -9.52 -4.96 -6.01
CA GLY A 30 -9.28 -3.56 -5.73
C GLY A 30 -7.85 -3.27 -5.29
N ILE A 31 -7.26 -4.20 -4.54
CA ILE A 31 -5.86 -4.04 -4.13
C ILE A 31 -4.94 -4.03 -5.35
N LEU A 32 -5.20 -4.89 -6.33
CA LEU A 32 -4.33 -5.01 -7.49
C LEU A 32 -4.55 -3.91 -8.52
N ALA A 33 -5.66 -3.20 -8.44
CA ALA A 33 -5.95 -2.12 -9.38
C ALA A 33 -4.88 -1.05 -9.29
N HIS A 34 -4.56 -0.43 -10.40
CA HIS A 34 -3.56 0.64 -10.47
C HIS A 34 -2.17 0.21 -9.99
N HIS A 35 -1.84 -1.07 -10.20
CA HIS A 35 -0.50 -1.58 -9.91
C HIS A 35 0.10 -2.09 -11.22
N GLU A 36 1.42 -1.89 -11.39
CA GLU A 36 2.10 -2.38 -12.58
C GLU A 36 2.33 -3.88 -12.48
N GLN A 37 2.34 -4.54 -13.64
CA GLN A 37 2.60 -5.98 -13.68
C GLN A 37 4.00 -6.31 -13.14
N ASP A 38 4.93 -5.39 -13.24
CA ASP A 38 6.31 -5.58 -12.81
C ASP A 38 6.56 -5.06 -11.40
N ILE A 39 5.53 -4.91 -10.61
CA ILE A 39 5.69 -4.33 -9.27
C ILE A 39 6.76 -5.04 -8.46
N VAL A 40 7.52 -4.26 -7.69
CA VAL A 40 8.51 -4.79 -6.76
C VAL A 40 8.07 -4.40 -5.36
N MET A 41 7.99 -5.37 -4.47
CA MET A 41 7.56 -5.12 -3.10
C MET A 41 8.57 -5.67 -2.11
N PHE A 42 8.86 -4.86 -1.10
CA PHE A 42 9.65 -5.26 0.07
C PHE A 42 8.70 -5.26 1.26
N ASP A 43 8.56 -6.42 1.89
CA ASP A 43 7.61 -6.55 2.99
C ASP A 43 8.34 -6.97 4.26
N VAL A 44 7.65 -6.88 5.38
CA VAL A 44 8.24 -7.25 6.68
C VAL A 44 8.53 -8.74 6.74
N PRO A 45 7.57 -9.62 6.38
CA PRO A 45 7.88 -11.05 6.38
C PRO A 45 8.67 -11.44 5.13
N PRO A 46 9.38 -12.58 5.20
CA PRO A 46 10.07 -13.06 3.99
C PRO A 46 9.07 -13.33 2.88
N PRO A 47 9.52 -13.34 1.64
CA PRO A 47 10.92 -13.39 1.18
C PRO A 47 11.57 -12.00 1.14
N LEU A 48 12.83 -11.95 0.74
CA LEU A 48 13.56 -10.70 0.66
C LEU A 48 12.85 -9.67 -0.20
N GLN A 49 12.27 -10.11 -1.28
CA GLN A 49 11.47 -9.25 -2.15
C GLN A 49 10.46 -10.08 -2.93
N SER A 50 9.42 -9.43 -3.38
CA SER A 50 8.44 -10.02 -4.29
C SER A 50 8.47 -9.23 -5.59
N ARG A 51 8.62 -9.92 -6.70
CA ARG A 51 8.68 -9.28 -8.02
C ARG A 51 7.56 -9.78 -8.89
N GLY A 52 6.84 -8.84 -9.46
CA GLY A 52 5.75 -9.15 -10.38
C GLY A 52 4.45 -9.39 -9.66
N MET A 53 3.39 -9.33 -10.45
CA MET A 53 2.04 -9.37 -9.91
C MET A 53 1.73 -10.69 -9.21
N ASP A 54 2.24 -11.82 -9.72
CA ASP A 54 1.93 -13.10 -9.11
C ASP A 54 2.51 -13.21 -7.71
N GLU A 55 3.74 -12.74 -7.52
CA GLU A 55 4.35 -12.76 -6.20
C GLU A 55 3.71 -11.74 -5.28
N TYR A 56 3.34 -10.59 -5.82
CA TYR A 56 2.66 -9.55 -5.06
C TYR A 56 1.34 -10.08 -4.49
N LYS A 57 0.58 -10.80 -5.29
CA LYS A 57 -0.67 -11.40 -4.81
C LYS A 57 -0.44 -12.32 -3.62
N LYS A 58 0.65 -13.07 -3.63
CA LYS A 58 0.93 -14.01 -2.54
C LYS A 58 1.16 -13.29 -1.22
N THR A 59 1.70 -12.07 -1.26
CA THR A 59 1.90 -11.32 -0.03
C THR A 59 0.56 -10.98 0.60
N TRP A 60 -0.46 -10.69 -0.22
CA TRP A 60 -1.78 -10.38 0.31
C TRP A 60 -2.50 -11.62 0.80
N ASP A 61 -2.30 -12.76 0.15
CA ASP A 61 -2.86 -14.02 0.64
C ASP A 61 -2.34 -14.32 2.04
N LEU A 62 -1.04 -14.08 2.26
CA LEU A 62 -0.45 -14.26 3.58
C LEU A 62 -1.04 -13.26 4.57
N PHE A 63 -1.15 -12.00 4.17
CA PHE A 63 -1.67 -10.95 5.03
C PHE A 63 -3.09 -11.29 5.48
N PHE A 64 -3.93 -11.80 4.59
CA PHE A 64 -5.33 -12.08 4.91
C PHE A 64 -5.50 -13.20 5.94
N ARG A 65 -4.46 -13.98 6.17
CA ARG A 65 -4.51 -14.99 7.23
C ARG A 65 -4.47 -14.36 8.61
N TYR A 66 -3.95 -13.14 8.71
CA TYR A 66 -3.74 -12.48 9.99
C TYR A 66 -4.62 -11.27 10.20
N HIS A 67 -5.14 -10.70 9.15
CA HIS A 67 -5.96 -9.49 9.21
C HIS A 67 -7.39 -9.85 8.82
N LYS A 68 -8.36 -9.37 9.60
CA LYS A 68 -9.77 -9.61 9.32
C LYS A 68 -10.40 -8.33 8.81
N PRO A 69 -11.46 -8.41 7.99
CA PRO A 69 -12.08 -7.21 7.42
C PRO A 69 -12.53 -6.17 8.42
N SER A 70 -12.82 -6.60 9.65
CA SER A 70 -13.24 -5.64 10.68
C SER A 70 -12.09 -4.92 11.34
N GLN A 71 -10.86 -5.31 11.06
CA GLN A 71 -9.70 -4.71 11.69
C GLN A 71 -9.20 -3.51 10.90
N ALA A 72 -8.46 -2.64 11.58
CA ALA A 72 -8.01 -1.39 10.99
C ALA A 72 -6.98 -1.59 9.89
N PHE A 73 -7.04 -0.75 8.90
CA PHE A 73 -5.96 -0.54 7.94
C PHE A 73 -6.11 0.90 7.47
N ASP A 74 -5.56 1.82 8.27
CA ASP A 74 -5.84 3.24 8.10
C ASP A 74 -4.55 4.02 7.89
N ILE A 75 -4.59 4.93 6.93
CA ILE A 75 -3.45 5.80 6.66
C ILE A 75 -3.51 6.94 7.64
N GLU A 76 -2.54 6.98 8.55
CA GLU A 76 -2.49 8.01 9.60
C GLU A 76 -1.77 9.27 9.12
N GLU A 77 -0.74 9.10 8.30
CA GLU A 77 0.02 10.21 7.75
C GLU A 77 0.34 9.88 6.30
N LEU A 78 0.30 10.89 5.45
CA LEU A 78 0.57 10.70 4.03
C LEU A 78 1.17 11.97 3.45
N ALA A 79 2.31 11.83 2.78
CA ALA A 79 2.92 12.93 2.04
C ALA A 79 3.27 12.45 0.65
N ILE A 80 2.86 13.19 -0.35
CA ILE A 80 3.03 12.83 -1.77
C ILE A 80 3.90 13.88 -2.44
N THR A 81 4.91 13.42 -3.19
CA THR A 81 5.74 14.28 -4.02
C THR A 81 5.61 13.79 -5.45
N ALA A 82 5.04 14.61 -6.31
CA ALA A 82 4.71 14.18 -7.66
C ALA A 82 5.38 15.06 -8.71
N GLY A 83 6.00 14.42 -9.69
CA GLY A 83 6.45 15.05 -10.93
C GLY A 83 5.43 14.76 -12.02
N GLU A 84 5.85 14.91 -13.27
CA GLU A 84 4.95 14.65 -14.39
C GLU A 84 4.80 13.15 -14.65
N ASP A 85 5.89 12.42 -14.53
CA ASP A 85 5.91 11.01 -14.90
C ASP A 85 6.06 10.06 -13.73
N VAL A 86 6.65 10.51 -12.64
CA VAL A 86 6.91 9.67 -11.49
C VAL A 86 6.57 10.42 -10.21
N ALA A 87 6.31 9.66 -9.18
CA ALA A 87 6.00 10.23 -7.87
C ALA A 87 6.43 9.24 -6.80
N PHE A 88 6.57 9.76 -5.58
CA PHE A 88 6.67 8.86 -4.44
C PHE A 88 5.75 9.37 -3.34
N ALA A 89 5.37 8.46 -2.47
CA ALA A 89 4.55 8.77 -1.32
C ALA A 89 5.16 8.10 -0.11
N VAL A 90 5.13 8.81 1.03
CA VAL A 90 5.54 8.22 2.29
C VAL A 90 4.37 8.29 3.24
N ALA A 91 4.16 7.24 4.00
CA ALA A 91 2.98 7.13 4.84
C ALA A 91 3.27 6.34 6.11
N ILE A 92 2.46 6.60 7.11
CA ILE A 92 2.39 5.77 8.32
C ILE A 92 1.00 5.17 8.32
N VAL A 93 0.93 3.86 8.48
CA VAL A 93 -0.33 3.12 8.39
C VAL A 93 -0.56 2.39 9.69
N ARG A 94 -1.79 2.47 10.19
CA ARG A 94 -2.20 1.69 11.36
C ARG A 94 -2.88 0.41 10.88
N CYS A 95 -2.33 -0.72 11.29
CA CYS A 95 -2.83 -2.02 10.89
C CYS A 95 -3.30 -2.79 12.12
N GLY A 96 -4.48 -3.36 12.04
CA GLY A 96 -5.09 -4.01 13.19
C GLY A 96 -4.71 -5.45 13.41
N SER A 97 -3.86 -6.04 12.54
CA SER A 97 -3.61 -7.47 12.64
C SER A 97 -2.81 -7.86 13.88
N GLY A 98 -1.83 -7.12 14.23
CA GLY A 98 -1.08 -7.37 15.46
C GLY A 98 -0.25 -8.63 15.50
N THR A 99 -0.07 -9.31 14.40
CA THR A 99 0.53 -10.64 14.44
C THR A 99 2.02 -10.67 14.23
N PHE A 100 2.60 -9.61 13.69
CA PHE A 100 4.02 -9.66 13.38
C PHE A 100 4.90 -9.39 14.58
N SER A 101 4.38 -8.76 15.58
CA SER A 101 5.20 -8.37 16.71
C SER A 101 4.62 -8.81 18.03
N GLY A 102 3.91 -9.90 18.05
CA GLY A 102 3.40 -10.44 19.29
C GLY A 102 1.91 -10.17 19.46
N PRO A 103 1.42 -10.15 20.69
CA PRO A 103 -0.01 -9.98 20.91
C PRO A 103 -0.51 -8.66 20.35
N PRO A 104 -1.71 -8.63 19.80
CA PRO A 104 -2.22 -7.40 19.24
C PRO A 104 -2.44 -6.37 20.33
N GLU A 105 -2.09 -5.14 20.00
CA GLU A 105 -2.38 -4.03 20.86
C GLU A 105 -3.73 -3.48 20.47
N GLU A 106 -4.34 -2.78 21.37
CA GLU A 106 -5.58 -2.13 21.07
C GLU A 106 -5.33 -1.14 19.92
N GLY A 107 -6.09 -1.26 18.86
CA GLY A 107 -5.90 -0.39 17.69
C GLY A 107 -4.81 -0.84 16.73
N GLY A 108 -4.14 -1.97 17.03
CA GLY A 108 -3.14 -2.53 16.12
C GLY A 108 -1.77 -1.89 16.28
N PHE A 109 -0.97 -1.95 15.21
CA PHE A 109 0.39 -1.42 15.22
C PHE A 109 0.58 -0.47 14.03
N LEU A 110 1.64 0.32 14.09
CA LEU A 110 1.97 1.25 13.02
C LEU A 110 3.12 0.68 12.19
N PHE A 111 3.03 0.83 10.87
CA PHE A 111 4.16 0.49 10.00
C PHE A 111 4.41 1.62 9.02
N ARG A 112 5.60 1.59 8.43
CA ARG A 112 6.03 2.61 7.48
C ARG A 112 5.78 2.10 6.07
N LEU A 113 5.24 2.96 5.22
CA LEU A 113 4.93 2.63 3.84
C LEU A 113 5.55 3.65 2.92
N THR A 114 6.27 3.19 1.91
CA THR A 114 6.75 4.04 0.83
C THR A 114 6.24 3.45 -0.47
N LEU A 115 5.71 4.30 -1.32
CA LEU A 115 5.21 3.89 -2.63
C LEU A 115 5.93 4.66 -3.71
N GLY A 116 6.33 3.95 -4.77
CA GLY A 116 6.81 4.58 -5.99
C GLY A 116 5.73 4.44 -7.04
N LEU A 117 5.41 5.52 -7.75
CA LEU A 117 4.35 5.52 -8.75
C LEU A 117 4.84 6.06 -10.07
N ARG A 118 4.19 5.61 -11.15
CA ARG A 118 4.43 6.12 -12.49
C ARG A 118 3.12 6.54 -13.13
N ASN A 119 3.20 7.60 -13.92
CA ASN A 119 2.07 8.05 -14.72
C ASN A 119 2.16 7.33 -16.07
N ILE A 120 1.24 6.40 -16.30
CA ILE A 120 1.20 5.61 -17.52
C ILE A 120 -0.01 6.06 -18.32
N ASP A 121 0.25 6.86 -19.35
CA ASP A 121 -0.80 7.37 -20.24
C ASP A 121 -1.94 8.05 -19.46
N GLY A 122 -1.57 8.82 -18.45
CA GLY A 122 -2.53 9.58 -17.67
C GLY A 122 -3.02 8.86 -16.42
N ASP A 123 -2.67 7.59 -16.25
CA ASP A 123 -3.09 6.83 -15.07
C ASP A 123 -1.91 6.62 -14.13
N TRP A 124 -2.10 7.00 -12.88
CA TRP A 124 -1.06 6.78 -11.89
C TRP A 124 -1.11 5.35 -11.39
N CYS A 125 0.00 4.63 -11.53
CA CYS A 125 0.10 3.23 -11.15
C CYS A 125 1.21 3.04 -10.15
N ILE A 126 1.00 2.15 -9.19
CA ILE A 126 2.00 1.83 -8.18
C ILE A 126 2.98 0.83 -8.77
N ALA A 127 4.27 1.20 -8.77
CA ALA A 127 5.34 0.37 -9.31
C ALA A 127 6.16 -0.27 -8.20
N HIS A 128 6.09 0.26 -6.98
CA HIS A 128 6.91 -0.22 -5.89
C HIS A 128 6.21 0.05 -4.56
N GLU A 129 6.25 -0.94 -3.66
CA GLU A 129 5.79 -0.78 -2.29
C GLU A 129 6.88 -1.26 -1.34
N HIS A 130 7.07 -0.55 -0.27
CA HIS A 130 8.01 -0.94 0.77
C HIS A 130 7.34 -0.76 2.13
N HIS A 131 7.17 -1.85 2.84
CA HIS A 131 6.56 -1.87 4.18
C HIS A 131 7.63 -2.22 5.19
N SER A 132 7.72 -1.49 6.27
CA SER A 132 8.71 -1.79 7.29
C SER A 132 8.23 -1.36 8.67
N VAL A 133 8.84 -1.96 9.68
CA VAL A 133 8.63 -1.57 11.06
C VAL A 133 10.01 -1.38 11.69
N PRO A 134 10.11 -0.55 12.74
CA PRO A 134 11.40 -0.42 13.43
C PRO A 134 11.77 -1.74 14.08
N SER A 135 13.06 -1.98 14.17
CA SER A 135 13.55 -3.14 14.90
C SER A 135 13.24 -2.96 16.38
N THR A 136 12.95 -4.03 17.06
CA THR A 136 12.58 -3.98 18.47
C THR A 136 13.71 -4.44 19.39
N ASP A 137 14.83 -4.91 18.86
CA ASP A 137 15.91 -5.37 19.74
C ASP A 137 17.03 -4.37 19.92
#